data_cccc468972fd084c16e0d76100967153
#
_entry.id   cccc468972fd084c16e0d76100967153
#
_cell.length_a   1.000
_cell.length_b   1.000
_cell.length_c   1.000
_cell.angle_alpha   90.00
_cell.angle_beta   90.00
_cell.angle_gamma   90.00
#
_symmetry.space_group_name_H-M   'P 1'
#
loop_
_entity.id
_entity.type
_entity.pdbx_description
1 polymer ?
#
loop_
_entity_poly.entity_id
_entity_poly.type
_entity_poly.pdbx_seq_one_letter_code
_entity_poly.pdbx_strand_id
1 'polypeptide(L)'
;MVGDSTSFLQKSLKEGKRILLEGQLGALRDPDHGIYPFTTSSSPLAGFAAVGAGIPPYEITEIIAVVKAYSSCVGAGPYVTEIFGEEASMLRERGGDAGEYGATTGRPRRMGWFDVVATRYGSRIQGATCLALTLLDVLGYLDEIPVCVSYDFDGITTQDFPVTPLISTRSAKPQSPP
;
A
#
# COMPACT_ATOMS: atom_id res chain seq x y z
N MET A 1 -10.10 -23.03 17.54
CA MET A 1 -10.11 -24.32 16.79
C MET A 1 -8.85 -24.32 15.94
N VAL A 2 -8.02 -25.34 16.07
CA VAL A 2 -6.78 -25.51 15.29
C VAL A 2 -6.98 -26.73 14.40
N GLY A 3 -6.58 -26.65 13.11
CA GLY A 3 -6.76 -27.72 12.15
C GLY A 3 -5.72 -27.66 11.03
N ASP A 4 -5.68 -28.68 10.16
CA ASP A 4 -4.84 -28.71 8.97
C ASP A 4 -5.47 -27.84 7.85
N SER A 5 -5.05 -26.57 7.82
CA SER A 5 -5.55 -25.59 6.83
C SER A 5 -5.09 -25.94 5.41
N THR A 6 -3.91 -26.51 5.24
CA THR A 6 -3.38 -26.88 3.92
C THR A 6 -4.24 -27.95 3.26
N SER A 7 -4.49 -29.05 3.94
CA SER A 7 -5.35 -30.12 3.43
C SER A 7 -6.78 -29.63 3.16
N PHE A 8 -7.31 -28.75 4.02
CA PHE A 8 -8.62 -28.16 3.82
C PHE A 8 -8.69 -27.31 2.55
N LEU A 9 -7.70 -26.42 2.33
CA LEU A 9 -7.66 -25.54 1.16
C LEU A 9 -7.42 -26.32 -0.13
N GLN A 10 -6.52 -27.29 -0.14
CA GLN A 10 -6.28 -28.14 -1.30
C GLN A 10 -7.52 -28.97 -1.68
N LYS A 11 -8.26 -29.49 -0.69
CA LYS A 11 -9.54 -30.15 -0.93
C LYS A 11 -10.57 -29.19 -1.51
N SER A 12 -10.65 -27.98 -0.98
CA SER A 12 -11.56 -26.94 -1.45
C SER A 12 -11.32 -26.56 -2.91
N LEU A 13 -10.04 -26.44 -3.32
CA LEU A 13 -9.65 -26.22 -4.71
C LEU A 13 -10.11 -27.35 -5.62
N LYS A 14 -9.86 -28.61 -5.22
CA LYS A 14 -10.31 -29.80 -5.97
C LYS A 14 -11.83 -29.87 -6.13
N GLU A 15 -12.57 -29.36 -5.16
CA GLU A 15 -14.03 -29.25 -5.17
C GLU A 15 -14.54 -28.02 -5.97
N GLY A 16 -13.64 -27.23 -6.57
CA GLY A 16 -13.98 -26.03 -7.34
C GLY A 16 -14.53 -24.87 -6.49
N LYS A 17 -14.21 -24.81 -5.20
CA LYS A 17 -14.65 -23.73 -4.32
C LYS A 17 -13.87 -22.45 -4.60
N ARG A 18 -14.54 -21.33 -4.49
CA ARG A 18 -13.92 -20.00 -4.53
C ARG A 18 -13.23 -19.73 -3.19
N ILE A 19 -11.96 -19.36 -3.25
CA ILE A 19 -11.14 -19.03 -2.08
C ILE A 19 -10.71 -17.57 -2.19
N LEU A 20 -10.95 -16.79 -1.15
CA LEU A 20 -10.44 -15.44 -1.01
C LEU A 20 -9.27 -15.45 -0.04
N LEU A 21 -8.11 -14.98 -0.48
CA LEU A 21 -6.93 -14.76 0.34
C LEU A 21 -6.81 -13.27 0.63
N GLU A 22 -6.81 -12.90 1.90
CA GLU A 22 -6.69 -11.52 2.34
C GLU A 22 -5.28 -11.28 2.91
N GLY A 23 -4.56 -10.36 2.27
CA GLY A 23 -3.32 -9.80 2.78
C GLY A 23 -3.54 -8.44 3.43
N GLN A 24 -2.50 -7.90 4.07
CA GLN A 24 -2.56 -6.63 4.78
C GLN A 24 -1.21 -5.90 4.75
N LEU A 25 -1.10 -4.73 5.35
CA LEU A 25 0.07 -3.86 5.52
C LEU A 25 0.40 -2.98 4.31
N GLY A 26 0.69 -3.53 3.17
CA GLY A 26 1.04 -2.79 1.96
C GLY A 26 2.43 -3.12 1.40
N ALA A 27 2.54 -3.06 0.08
CA ALA A 27 3.69 -3.50 -0.70
C ALA A 27 5.02 -2.82 -0.32
N LEU A 28 4.99 -1.52 0.02
CA LEU A 28 6.20 -0.80 0.42
C LEU A 28 6.76 -1.21 1.79
N ARG A 29 6.07 -2.06 2.53
CA ARG A 29 6.52 -2.63 3.80
C ARG A 29 7.06 -4.05 3.65
N ASP A 30 7.14 -4.56 2.43
CA ASP A 30 7.71 -5.87 2.15
C ASP A 30 9.21 -5.92 2.53
N PRO A 31 9.70 -7.00 3.16
CA PRO A 31 11.10 -7.13 3.55
C PRO A 31 12.10 -7.07 2.39
N ASP A 32 11.72 -7.62 1.23
CA ASP A 32 12.60 -7.76 0.07
C ASP A 32 12.42 -6.63 -0.96
N HIS A 33 11.19 -6.16 -1.13
CA HIS A 33 10.81 -5.19 -2.18
C HIS A 33 10.31 -3.85 -1.63
N GLY A 34 10.24 -3.70 -0.30
CA GLY A 34 9.81 -2.46 0.33
C GLY A 34 10.95 -1.49 0.61
N ILE A 35 10.64 -0.48 1.42
CA ILE A 35 11.56 0.62 1.79
C ILE A 35 12.43 0.22 3.01
N TYR A 36 13.26 -0.81 2.85
CA TYR A 36 14.16 -1.26 3.93
C TYR A 36 15.01 -0.09 4.49
N PRO A 37 15.21 0.01 5.83
CA PRO A 37 14.83 -0.95 6.87
C PRO A 37 13.44 -0.74 7.49
N PHE A 38 12.59 0.07 6.89
CA PHE A 38 11.26 0.42 7.41
C PHE A 38 10.19 -0.58 6.92
N THR A 39 10.47 -1.85 7.09
CA THR A 39 9.64 -2.96 6.59
C THR A 39 8.91 -3.67 7.73
N THR A 40 7.99 -4.55 7.38
CA THR A 40 7.35 -5.48 8.31
C THR A 40 8.13 -6.81 8.38
N SER A 41 7.76 -7.68 9.30
CA SER A 41 8.44 -8.97 9.51
C SER A 41 8.03 -10.08 8.55
N SER A 42 7.01 -9.87 7.74
CA SER A 42 6.48 -10.85 6.79
C SER A 42 6.12 -10.16 5.48
N SER A 43 6.16 -10.91 4.37
CA SER A 43 5.80 -10.35 3.07
C SER A 43 4.28 -10.14 2.95
N PRO A 44 3.83 -8.90 2.63
CA PRO A 44 2.44 -8.60 2.30
C PRO A 44 2.13 -8.82 0.81
N LEU A 45 3.08 -9.31 0.02
CA LEU A 45 2.91 -9.53 -1.40
C LEU A 45 2.02 -10.74 -1.70
N ALA A 46 1.20 -10.64 -2.74
CA ALA A 46 0.27 -11.69 -3.13
C ALA A 46 0.96 -13.04 -3.42
N GLY A 47 2.20 -13.03 -3.89
CA GLY A 47 2.98 -14.25 -4.09
C GLY A 47 3.18 -15.08 -2.80
N PHE A 48 3.26 -14.43 -1.65
CA PHE A 48 3.37 -15.11 -0.35
C PHE A 48 2.05 -15.68 0.15
N ALA A 49 0.91 -15.25 -0.40
CA ALA A 49 -0.39 -15.81 -0.05
C ALA A 49 -0.46 -17.31 -0.43
N ALA A 50 0.12 -17.69 -1.57
CA ALA A 50 0.23 -19.08 -1.98
C ALA A 50 1.05 -19.90 -0.98
N VAL A 51 2.19 -19.37 -0.53
CA VAL A 51 3.06 -20.00 0.48
C VAL A 51 2.32 -20.15 1.81
N GLY A 52 1.71 -19.08 2.29
CA GLY A 52 0.99 -19.08 3.58
C GLY A 52 -0.24 -20.00 3.60
N ALA A 53 -0.93 -20.11 2.47
CA ALA A 53 -2.10 -20.97 2.31
C ALA A 53 -1.74 -22.44 1.97
N GLY A 54 -0.50 -22.73 1.56
CA GLY A 54 -0.09 -24.05 1.11
C GLY A 54 -0.77 -24.50 -0.18
N ILE A 55 -1.01 -23.54 -1.10
CA ILE A 55 -1.62 -23.80 -2.41
C ILE A 55 -0.63 -23.49 -3.54
N PRO A 56 -0.80 -24.09 -4.73
CA PRO A 56 0.04 -23.75 -5.88
C PRO A 56 -0.13 -22.27 -6.29
N PRO A 57 0.96 -21.55 -6.63
CA PRO A 57 0.86 -20.12 -6.97
C PRO A 57 0.04 -19.85 -8.24
N TYR A 58 -0.08 -20.80 -9.16
CA TYR A 58 -0.88 -20.69 -10.37
C TYR A 58 -2.39 -20.76 -10.11
N GLU A 59 -2.83 -21.13 -8.91
CA GLU A 59 -4.24 -21.07 -8.49
C GLU A 59 -4.68 -19.65 -8.13
N ILE A 60 -3.74 -18.74 -7.93
CA ILE A 60 -4.04 -17.31 -7.72
C ILE A 60 -4.08 -16.64 -9.09
N THR A 61 -5.27 -16.52 -9.65
CA THR A 61 -5.49 -15.97 -11.00
C THR A 61 -5.92 -14.50 -11.00
N GLU A 62 -6.41 -14.01 -9.87
CA GLU A 62 -6.92 -12.65 -9.73
C GLU A 62 -6.32 -12.01 -8.46
N ILE A 63 -5.69 -10.86 -8.62
CA ILE A 63 -5.04 -10.12 -7.55
C ILE A 63 -5.58 -8.70 -7.54
N ILE A 64 -6.36 -8.39 -6.51
CA ILE A 64 -6.97 -7.08 -6.32
C ILE A 64 -6.08 -6.28 -5.36
N ALA A 65 -5.41 -5.25 -5.85
CA ALA A 65 -4.71 -4.31 -4.99
C ALA A 65 -5.67 -3.26 -4.47
N VAL A 66 -5.86 -3.21 -3.15
CA VAL A 66 -6.67 -2.18 -2.50
C VAL A 66 -5.81 -0.96 -2.23
N VAL A 67 -6.22 0.20 -2.73
CA VAL A 67 -5.48 1.46 -2.66
C VAL A 67 -6.40 2.55 -2.16
N LYS A 68 -5.96 3.33 -1.19
CA LYS A 68 -6.68 4.53 -0.74
C LYS A 68 -6.47 5.67 -1.73
N ALA A 69 -7.45 6.54 -1.89
CA ALA A 69 -7.33 7.78 -2.68
C ALA A 69 -6.36 8.82 -2.09
N TYR A 70 -5.84 8.57 -0.92
CA TYR A 70 -4.76 9.28 -0.25
C TYR A 70 -3.82 8.27 0.40
N SER A 71 -2.70 8.73 0.93
CA SER A 71 -1.73 7.84 1.60
C SER A 71 -1.74 8.03 3.11
N SER A 72 -1.60 6.94 3.85
CA SER A 72 -1.39 6.99 5.31
C SER A 72 -0.40 5.92 5.74
N CYS A 73 0.44 6.22 6.72
CA CYS A 73 1.34 5.22 7.27
C CYS A 73 1.60 5.41 8.77
N VAL A 74 2.02 4.33 9.41
CA VAL A 74 2.51 4.31 10.79
C VAL A 74 4.01 4.07 10.77
N GLY A 75 4.74 4.72 11.68
CA GLY A 75 6.18 4.53 11.85
C GLY A 75 7.03 5.43 10.98
N ALA A 76 8.35 5.23 11.10
CA ALA A 76 9.35 5.99 10.39
C ALA A 76 9.52 5.53 8.93
N GLY A 77 10.35 6.24 8.20
CA GLY A 77 10.72 5.96 6.82
C GLY A 77 10.38 7.09 5.88
N PRO A 78 10.90 7.03 4.65
CA PRO A 78 10.63 8.02 3.62
C PRO A 78 9.15 8.04 3.25
N TYR A 79 8.64 9.23 3.00
CA TYR A 79 7.24 9.46 2.64
C TYR A 79 7.13 10.71 1.76
N VAL A 80 7.32 10.53 0.46
CA VAL A 80 7.50 11.64 -0.49
C VAL A 80 6.32 12.59 -0.53
N THR A 81 5.11 12.07 -0.45
CA THR A 81 3.86 12.85 -0.52
C THR A 81 3.35 13.29 0.85
N GLU A 82 4.17 13.19 1.92
CA GLU A 82 3.75 13.54 3.28
C GLU A 82 3.33 15.00 3.38
N ILE A 83 2.20 15.23 4.04
CA ILE A 83 1.65 16.54 4.37
C ILE A 83 1.69 16.76 5.88
N PHE A 84 1.71 18.01 6.28
CA PHE A 84 1.89 18.43 7.67
C PHE A 84 0.87 19.47 8.10
N GLY A 85 0.83 19.80 9.38
CA GLY A 85 0.01 20.86 9.93
C GLY A 85 -1.48 20.59 9.87
N GLU A 86 -2.25 21.63 9.62
CA GLU A 86 -3.72 21.60 9.66
C GLU A 86 -4.31 20.70 8.57
N GLU A 87 -3.73 20.74 7.37
CA GLU A 87 -4.14 19.90 6.24
C GLU A 87 -4.03 18.39 6.57
N ALA A 88 -2.90 17.98 7.16
CA ALA A 88 -2.72 16.59 7.61
C ALA A 88 -3.71 16.21 8.71
N SER A 89 -4.00 17.13 9.62
CA SER A 89 -4.94 16.90 10.72
C SER A 89 -6.36 16.74 10.19
N MET A 90 -6.78 17.62 9.29
CA MET A 90 -8.10 17.57 8.67
C MET A 90 -8.31 16.26 7.88
N LEU A 91 -7.35 15.86 7.07
CA LEU A 91 -7.43 14.60 6.32
C LEU A 91 -7.44 13.39 7.26
N ARG A 92 -6.66 13.43 8.34
CA ARG A 92 -6.61 12.36 9.35
C ARG A 92 -7.95 12.16 10.06
N GLU A 93 -8.60 13.25 10.45
CA GLU A 93 -9.89 13.22 11.14
C GLU A 93 -11.01 12.71 10.24
N ARG A 94 -10.97 13.04 8.95
CA ARG A 94 -11.95 12.61 7.95
C ARG A 94 -11.73 11.18 7.47
N GLY A 95 -10.52 10.65 7.62
CA GLY A 95 -10.13 9.36 7.08
C GLY A 95 -10.79 8.18 7.77
N GLY A 96 -11.48 7.32 7.00
CA GLY A 96 -12.16 6.12 7.51
C GLY A 96 -13.27 6.43 8.52
N ASP A 97 -13.85 5.41 9.11
CA ASP A 97 -14.97 5.54 10.05
C ASP A 97 -14.58 6.17 11.40
N ALA A 98 -13.31 6.03 11.78
CA ALA A 98 -12.78 6.49 13.09
C ALA A 98 -11.56 7.40 12.97
N GLY A 99 -11.29 7.93 11.78
CA GLY A 99 -10.08 8.67 11.48
C GLY A 99 -8.86 7.80 11.24
N GLU A 100 -7.79 8.41 10.74
CA GLU A 100 -6.52 7.71 10.46
C GLU A 100 -5.64 7.65 11.71
N TYR A 101 -6.03 6.78 12.63
CA TYR A 101 -5.33 6.48 13.88
C TYR A 101 -4.99 4.99 13.96
N GLY A 102 -3.98 4.64 14.73
CA GLY A 102 -3.63 3.24 14.97
C GLY A 102 -4.72 2.54 15.77
N ALA A 103 -5.26 1.44 15.26
CA ALA A 103 -6.39 0.74 15.88
C ALA A 103 -6.15 0.33 17.35
N THR A 104 -4.92 -0.09 17.68
CA THR A 104 -4.56 -0.53 19.03
C THR A 104 -3.98 0.59 19.89
N THR A 105 -3.18 1.48 19.28
CA THR A 105 -2.39 2.47 20.02
C THR A 105 -2.99 3.86 20.02
N GLY A 106 -3.98 4.13 19.17
CA GLY A 106 -4.54 5.47 18.96
C GLY A 106 -3.55 6.49 18.37
N ARG A 107 -2.35 6.06 17.94
CA ARG A 107 -1.34 6.98 17.42
C ARG A 107 -1.81 7.59 16.10
N PRO A 108 -1.66 8.91 15.91
CA PRO A 108 -1.99 9.55 14.65
C PRO A 108 -1.10 9.02 13.54
N ARG A 109 -1.69 8.65 12.41
CA ARG A 109 -0.95 8.25 11.22
C ARG A 109 -0.37 9.46 10.52
N ARG A 110 0.78 9.28 9.89
CA ARG A 110 1.32 10.22 8.91
C ARG A 110 0.41 10.21 7.70
N MET A 111 0.11 11.39 7.16
CA MET A 111 -0.81 11.56 6.05
C MET A 111 -0.05 12.06 4.82
N GLY A 112 -0.54 11.72 3.64
CA GLY A 112 0.03 12.18 2.38
C GLY A 112 -0.97 12.09 1.24
N TRP A 113 -0.68 12.79 0.16
CA TRP A 113 -1.48 12.71 -1.06
C TRP A 113 -1.28 11.39 -1.79
N PHE A 114 -2.19 11.12 -2.73
CA PHE A 114 -2.10 9.93 -3.58
C PHE A 114 -0.81 9.94 -4.39
N ASP A 115 -0.09 8.83 -4.36
CA ASP A 115 1.22 8.69 -5.00
C ASP A 115 1.13 7.65 -6.13
N VAL A 116 1.08 8.12 -7.38
CA VAL A 116 1.02 7.26 -8.57
C VAL A 116 2.31 6.47 -8.74
N VAL A 117 3.46 7.07 -8.43
CA VAL A 117 4.78 6.41 -8.59
C VAL A 117 4.87 5.21 -7.66
N ALA A 118 4.60 5.41 -6.37
CA ALA A 118 4.59 4.35 -5.38
C ALA A 118 3.49 3.30 -5.65
N THR A 119 2.29 3.74 -6.04
CA THR A 119 1.16 2.84 -6.34
C THR A 119 1.47 1.97 -7.55
N ARG A 120 2.04 2.53 -8.61
CA ARG A 120 2.46 1.78 -9.82
C ARG A 120 3.50 0.73 -9.48
N TYR A 121 4.51 1.09 -8.70
CA TYR A 121 5.52 0.15 -8.22
C TYR A 121 4.89 -0.97 -7.38
N GLY A 122 4.13 -0.61 -6.35
CA GLY A 122 3.46 -1.57 -5.48
C GLY A 122 2.55 -2.53 -6.25
N SER A 123 1.78 -2.03 -7.22
CA SER A 123 0.90 -2.84 -8.07
C SER A 123 1.69 -3.83 -8.93
N ARG A 124 2.84 -3.42 -9.46
CA ARG A 124 3.70 -4.29 -10.27
C ARG A 124 4.30 -5.44 -9.46
N ILE A 125 4.85 -5.15 -8.27
CA ILE A 125 5.44 -6.20 -7.43
C ILE A 125 4.39 -7.12 -6.81
N GLN A 126 3.16 -6.66 -6.67
CA GLN A 126 2.01 -7.49 -6.26
C GLN A 126 1.54 -8.40 -7.40
N GLY A 127 1.85 -8.08 -8.66
CA GLY A 127 1.22 -8.71 -9.82
C GLY A 127 -0.27 -8.40 -9.92
N ALA A 128 -0.69 -7.20 -9.50
CA ALA A 128 -2.10 -6.82 -9.46
C ALA A 128 -2.75 -6.87 -10.83
N THR A 129 -3.88 -7.57 -10.93
CA THR A 129 -4.71 -7.66 -12.14
C THR A 129 -5.72 -6.52 -12.21
N CYS A 130 -6.09 -5.96 -11.06
CA CYS A 130 -6.92 -4.76 -10.95
C CYS A 130 -6.63 -3.98 -9.67
N LEU A 131 -7.12 -2.74 -9.62
CA LEU A 131 -7.06 -1.85 -8.47
C LEU A 131 -8.46 -1.56 -7.94
N ALA A 132 -8.64 -1.63 -6.64
CA ALA A 132 -9.80 -1.11 -5.94
C ALA A 132 -9.42 0.20 -5.25
N LEU A 133 -9.78 1.33 -5.85
CA LEU A 133 -9.57 2.65 -5.25
C LEU A 133 -10.66 2.90 -4.21
N THR A 134 -10.25 3.13 -2.97
CA THR A 134 -11.13 3.31 -1.82
C THR A 134 -11.00 4.71 -1.21
N LEU A 135 -11.96 5.10 -0.37
CA LEU A 135 -11.95 6.33 0.42
C LEU A 135 -11.84 7.62 -0.43
N LEU A 136 -12.34 7.60 -1.66
CA LEU A 136 -12.43 8.78 -2.50
C LEU A 136 -13.43 9.81 -1.94
N ASP A 137 -14.49 9.34 -1.32
CA ASP A 137 -15.50 10.12 -0.61
C ASP A 137 -14.91 11.00 0.51
N VAL A 138 -13.85 10.53 1.18
CA VAL A 138 -13.12 11.29 2.22
C VAL A 138 -12.57 12.61 1.68
N LEU A 139 -12.21 12.66 0.40
CA LEU A 139 -11.62 13.82 -0.27
C LEU A 139 -12.66 14.79 -0.85
N GLY A 140 -13.95 14.52 -0.67
CA GLY A 140 -15.05 15.35 -1.21
C GLY A 140 -15.12 16.79 -0.67
N TYR A 141 -14.23 17.18 0.25
CA TYR A 141 -14.09 18.56 0.73
C TYR A 141 -13.12 19.40 -0.12
N LEU A 142 -12.43 18.77 -1.04
CA LEU A 142 -11.47 19.42 -1.94
C LEU A 142 -12.12 19.70 -3.29
N ASP A 143 -11.87 20.86 -3.85
CA ASP A 143 -12.24 21.21 -5.23
C ASP A 143 -11.35 20.44 -6.23
N GLU A 144 -10.07 20.26 -5.90
CA GLU A 144 -9.10 19.51 -6.68
C GLU A 144 -8.30 18.57 -5.76
N ILE A 145 -8.09 17.32 -6.17
CA ILE A 145 -7.34 16.33 -5.41
C ILE A 145 -5.88 16.32 -5.87
N PRO A 146 -4.91 16.69 -5.02
CA PRO A 146 -3.50 16.62 -5.36
C PRO A 146 -3.03 15.18 -5.57
N VAL A 147 -2.30 14.95 -6.68
CA VAL A 147 -1.78 13.64 -7.06
C VAL A 147 -0.30 13.76 -7.43
N CYS A 148 0.56 12.95 -6.83
CA CYS A 148 1.97 12.88 -7.18
C CYS A 148 2.15 11.95 -8.38
N VAL A 149 2.63 12.49 -9.50
CA VAL A 149 2.81 11.74 -10.76
C VAL A 149 4.27 11.46 -11.09
N SER A 150 5.20 12.16 -10.45
CA SER A 150 6.65 11.97 -10.61
C SER A 150 7.39 12.47 -9.38
N TYR A 151 8.63 12.03 -9.22
CA TYR A 151 9.55 12.50 -8.19
C TYR A 151 10.67 13.34 -8.82
N ASP A 152 11.17 14.30 -8.07
CA ASP A 152 12.38 15.04 -8.41
C ASP A 152 13.49 14.65 -7.43
N PHE A 153 14.63 14.25 -7.97
CA PHE A 153 15.86 13.95 -7.24
C PHE A 153 16.98 14.83 -7.80
N ASP A 154 17.32 15.88 -7.08
CA ASP A 154 18.42 16.78 -7.44
C ASP A 154 18.31 17.29 -8.90
N GLY A 155 17.09 17.61 -9.33
CA GLY A 155 16.80 18.11 -10.68
C GLY A 155 16.58 17.02 -11.75
N ILE A 156 16.58 15.74 -11.34
CA ILE A 156 16.24 14.64 -12.24
C ILE A 156 14.80 14.17 -11.94
N THR A 157 13.91 14.41 -12.87
CA THR A 157 12.52 13.93 -12.77
C THR A 157 12.42 12.47 -13.16
N THR A 158 11.75 11.67 -12.34
CA THR A 158 11.52 10.24 -12.60
C THR A 158 10.09 9.82 -12.25
N GLN A 159 9.57 8.85 -13.00
CA GLN A 159 8.33 8.14 -12.69
C GLN A 159 8.58 6.72 -12.16
N ASP A 160 9.84 6.33 -12.03
CA ASP A 160 10.23 5.06 -11.45
C ASP A 160 10.45 5.21 -9.94
N PHE A 161 9.92 4.25 -9.19
CA PHE A 161 10.07 4.22 -7.75
C PHE A 161 11.52 3.85 -7.37
N PRO A 162 12.21 4.68 -6.58
CA PRO A 162 13.59 4.39 -6.17
C PRO A 162 13.63 3.27 -5.14
N VAL A 163 14.23 2.15 -5.50
CA VAL A 163 14.33 0.96 -4.63
C VAL A 163 15.44 1.11 -3.58
N THR A 164 16.38 2.06 -3.78
CA THR A 164 17.51 2.27 -2.88
C THR A 164 17.18 3.30 -1.82
N PRO A 165 17.24 2.96 -0.50
CA PRO A 165 16.87 3.86 0.60
C PRO A 165 17.65 5.18 0.63
N LEU A 166 18.87 5.22 0.11
CA LEU A 166 19.71 6.42 0.02
C LEU A 166 19.13 7.50 -0.88
N ILE A 167 18.33 7.11 -1.86
CA ILE A 167 17.66 8.03 -2.78
C ILE A 167 16.33 8.53 -2.18
N SER A 168 15.65 7.70 -1.43
CA SER A 168 14.33 8.02 -0.85
C SER A 168 14.38 9.00 0.34
N THR A 169 15.54 9.22 0.95
CA THR A 169 15.72 10.13 2.09
C THR A 169 16.24 11.52 1.71
N ARG A 170 16.73 11.70 0.48
CA ARG A 170 17.25 12.99 -0.01
C ARG A 170 16.30 13.59 -1.02
N SER A 171 15.47 14.54 -0.57
CA SER A 171 14.82 15.57 -1.40
C SER A 171 13.92 15.14 -2.57
N ALA A 172 13.27 13.98 -2.52
CA ALA A 172 12.20 13.74 -3.47
C ALA A 172 11.05 14.72 -3.20
N LYS A 173 10.74 15.58 -4.14
CA LYS A 173 9.58 16.46 -4.08
C LYS A 173 8.48 15.91 -4.97
N PRO A 174 7.24 15.88 -4.49
CA PRO A 174 6.11 15.49 -5.33
C PRO A 174 5.92 16.54 -6.43
N GLN A 175 5.64 16.09 -7.64
CA GLN A 175 5.21 16.95 -8.72
C GLN A 175 3.75 16.63 -9.07
N SER A 176 2.93 17.67 -9.13
CA SER A 176 1.57 17.58 -9.65
C SER A 176 1.60 17.66 -11.18
N PRO A 177 0.57 17.17 -11.88
CA PRO A 177 0.44 17.37 -13.32
C PRO A 177 0.36 18.87 -13.64
N PRO A 178 0.83 19.30 -14.82
CA PRO A 178 0.75 20.68 -15.25
C PRO A 178 -0.68 21.14 -15.43
#